data_7cfdd75614093bbda0942e380591d523
#
_entry.id   7cfdd75614093bbda0942e380591d523
#
_cell.length_a   1.000
_cell.length_b   1.000
_cell.length_c   1.000
_cell.angle_alpha   90.00
_cell.angle_beta   90.00
_cell.angle_gamma   90.00
#
_symmetry.space_group_name_H-M   'P 1'
#
loop_
_entity.id
_entity.type
_entity.pdbx_description
1 polymer ?
#
loop_
_entity_poly.entity_id
_entity_poly.type
_entity_poly.pdbx_seq_one_letter_code
_entity_poly.pdbx_strand_id
1 'polypeptide(L)'
;MAQNPDVANLGLAPVTVRHDHALRGSGQALYVGLCDDAFVVASEPYGLVELTDRYLRMDGETPSNPDDPTGSRGQIIELEAALAGTLEGIRRRSYDGSELPVTGDELTHAEITTRDIDRGHYPHFLLKEITESPVSFRKTLRGRLGTDGNGRLRAVVGDETLPPRLRSQLAAGAIDEILVIGQGTAASAGRAAAAATAERLGDRDISARSPPATELSGFQLENDLSNVLVVAISQSGTTTDTNRTVDLVRARGAGVVAIVNRRGSDLVDKADGVLYTADGRDVEMSVASTKAFYSQVAAGFILADAIAGEVGVDDGDRRHSLLAALSQMPAAMEATLARRPEIAEAARQFAPARRYWAIVGNGPNLVAARELRIKLSELCYKSIAADSTEDK
;
A
#
# COMPACT_ATOMS: atom_id res chain seq x y z
N MET A 1 4.16 -36.77 -4.88
CA MET A 1 3.74 -36.27 -3.58
C MET A 1 2.66 -35.23 -3.84
N ALA A 2 1.46 -35.45 -3.36
CA ALA A 2 0.35 -34.55 -3.58
C ALA A 2 0.69 -33.21 -2.95
N GLN A 3 0.84 -32.20 -3.78
CA GLN A 3 1.11 -30.88 -3.32
C GLN A 3 -0.17 -30.25 -2.84
N ASN A 4 -0.07 -29.73 -1.66
CA ASN A 4 -1.14 -29.03 -0.99
C ASN A 4 -1.48 -27.77 -1.80
N PRO A 5 -2.69 -27.61 -2.34
CA PRO A 5 -3.10 -26.39 -3.04
C PRO A 5 -3.07 -25.14 -2.14
N ASP A 6 -2.95 -25.33 -0.83
CA ASP A 6 -2.86 -24.22 0.13
C ASP A 6 -1.45 -23.56 0.18
N VAL A 7 -0.44 -24.13 -0.47
CA VAL A 7 0.92 -23.53 -0.48
C VAL A 7 0.97 -22.23 -1.29
N ALA A 8 0.07 -22.06 -2.25
CA ALA A 8 -0.06 -20.81 -3.00
C ALA A 8 -0.59 -19.63 -2.14
N ASN A 9 -1.16 -19.92 -0.97
CA ASN A 9 -1.65 -18.93 -0.01
C ASN A 9 -0.67 -18.65 1.16
N LEU A 10 0.43 -19.36 1.23
CA LEU A 10 1.48 -19.13 2.23
C LEU A 10 2.49 -18.08 1.71
N GLY A 11 2.02 -16.95 1.48
CA GLY A 11 2.52 -15.66 1.03
C GLY A 11 4.01 -15.31 1.04
N LEU A 12 4.98 -16.20 1.23
CA LEU A 12 6.39 -15.81 1.29
C LEU A 12 7.40 -16.91 0.88
N ALA A 13 6.97 -18.13 0.65
CA ALA A 13 7.88 -19.19 0.22
C ALA A 13 7.74 -19.42 -1.28
N PRO A 14 8.80 -19.28 -2.08
CA PRO A 14 8.77 -19.62 -3.49
C PRO A 14 8.53 -21.12 -3.65
N VAL A 15 7.66 -21.49 -4.58
CA VAL A 15 7.42 -22.89 -4.97
C VAL A 15 8.19 -23.16 -6.24
N THR A 16 9.17 -24.04 -6.18
CA THR A 16 9.90 -24.48 -7.36
C THR A 16 9.08 -25.54 -8.11
N VAL A 17 8.78 -25.26 -9.36
CA VAL A 17 8.02 -26.14 -10.26
C VAL A 17 9.00 -26.93 -11.12
N ARG A 18 9.07 -28.23 -10.91
CA ARG A 18 9.93 -29.17 -11.64
C ARG A 18 9.15 -30.24 -12.45
N HIS A 19 7.84 -30.09 -12.50
CA HIS A 19 6.92 -30.92 -13.27
C HIS A 19 5.86 -29.99 -13.87
N ASP A 20 5.11 -30.48 -14.85
CA ASP A 20 4.05 -29.70 -15.46
C ASP A 20 2.99 -29.36 -14.44
N HIS A 21 2.64 -28.09 -14.36
CA HIS A 21 1.69 -27.55 -13.39
C HIS A 21 0.76 -26.54 -14.04
N ALA A 22 -0.47 -26.53 -13.58
CA ALA A 22 -1.43 -25.48 -13.87
C ALA A 22 -1.72 -24.70 -12.59
N LEU A 23 -1.62 -23.39 -12.67
CA LEU A 23 -1.84 -22.45 -11.56
C LEU A 23 -2.98 -21.51 -11.92
N ARG A 24 -3.83 -21.24 -10.97
CA ARG A 24 -4.99 -20.37 -11.13
C ARG A 24 -4.83 -19.12 -10.27
N GLY A 25 -5.00 -17.95 -10.88
CA GLY A 25 -4.91 -16.67 -10.17
C GLY A 25 -6.08 -15.75 -10.53
N SER A 26 -6.78 -15.26 -9.51
CA SER A 26 -7.68 -14.12 -9.60
C SER A 26 -7.61 -13.34 -8.30
N GLY A 27 -7.49 -12.04 -8.39
CA GLY A 27 -7.55 -11.16 -7.24
C GLY A 27 -6.29 -11.08 -6.37
N GLN A 28 -5.33 -11.97 -6.53
CA GLN A 28 -3.99 -11.84 -5.93
C GLN A 28 -2.94 -11.84 -7.03
N ALA A 29 -1.94 -10.99 -6.86
CA ALA A 29 -0.79 -11.01 -7.74
C ALA A 29 -0.08 -12.37 -7.62
N LEU A 30 0.33 -12.92 -8.75
CA LEU A 30 1.17 -14.09 -8.83
C LEU A 30 2.33 -13.77 -9.78
N TYR A 31 3.52 -14.18 -9.38
CA TYR A 31 4.76 -13.95 -10.12
C TYR A 31 5.37 -15.29 -10.49
N VAL A 32 5.75 -15.45 -11.76
CA VAL A 32 6.43 -16.64 -12.28
C VAL A 32 7.86 -16.26 -12.62
N GLY A 33 8.80 -16.72 -11.82
CA GLY A 33 10.24 -16.52 -12.03
C GLY A 33 10.80 -17.58 -12.99
N LEU A 34 11.71 -17.16 -13.86
CA LEU A 34 12.41 -18.01 -14.82
C LEU A 34 13.82 -18.29 -14.30
N CYS A 35 14.05 -19.52 -13.82
CA CYS A 35 15.38 -20.06 -13.52
C CYS A 35 15.86 -20.93 -14.67
N ASP A 36 17.17 -21.22 -14.75
CA ASP A 36 17.74 -21.98 -15.87
C ASP A 36 17.15 -23.39 -16.03
N ASP A 37 16.76 -24.02 -14.92
CA ASP A 37 16.26 -25.41 -14.88
C ASP A 37 14.88 -25.56 -14.21
N ALA A 38 14.23 -24.46 -13.87
CA ALA A 38 12.97 -24.49 -13.15
C ALA A 38 12.15 -23.21 -13.36
N PHE A 39 10.84 -23.29 -13.14
CA PHE A 39 10.00 -22.15 -12.84
C PHE A 39 9.85 -22.00 -11.32
N VAL A 40 9.78 -20.78 -10.85
CA VAL A 40 9.52 -20.46 -9.44
C VAL A 40 8.29 -19.58 -9.36
N VAL A 41 7.38 -19.90 -8.46
CA VAL A 41 6.13 -19.15 -8.32
C VAL A 41 6.07 -18.54 -6.93
N ALA A 42 5.74 -17.24 -6.86
CA ALA A 42 5.58 -16.53 -5.61
C ALA A 42 4.43 -15.53 -5.71
N SER A 43 3.83 -15.19 -4.57
CA SER A 43 2.83 -14.11 -4.47
C SER A 43 3.44 -12.71 -4.51
N GLU A 44 4.77 -12.62 -4.36
CA GLU A 44 5.52 -11.38 -4.30
C GLU A 44 6.88 -11.50 -5.03
N PRO A 45 7.37 -10.46 -5.72
CA PRO A 45 8.65 -10.54 -6.45
C PRO A 45 9.83 -10.87 -5.54
N TYR A 46 9.83 -10.39 -4.30
CA TYR A 46 10.91 -10.66 -3.35
C TYR A 46 11.01 -12.13 -2.93
N GLY A 47 9.97 -12.94 -3.14
CA GLY A 47 10.05 -14.40 -3.00
C GLY A 47 10.86 -15.10 -4.09
N LEU A 48 11.21 -14.39 -5.17
CA LEU A 48 11.93 -14.94 -6.33
C LEU A 48 13.43 -14.59 -6.33
N VAL A 49 13.79 -13.44 -5.71
CA VAL A 49 15.12 -12.81 -5.92
C VAL A 49 16.32 -13.63 -5.41
N GLU A 50 16.11 -14.62 -4.57
CA GLU A 50 17.17 -15.56 -4.19
C GLU A 50 17.50 -16.57 -5.30
N LEU A 51 16.60 -16.77 -6.27
CA LEU A 51 16.71 -17.78 -7.31
C LEU A 51 16.80 -17.18 -8.71
N THR A 52 16.08 -16.08 -8.97
CA THR A 52 16.09 -15.37 -10.24
C THR A 52 15.64 -13.94 -10.09
N ASP A 53 16.17 -13.06 -10.93
CA ASP A 53 15.71 -11.68 -11.06
C ASP A 53 14.71 -11.50 -12.20
N ARG A 54 14.49 -12.54 -13.04
CA ARG A 54 13.58 -12.50 -14.20
C ARG A 54 12.24 -13.11 -13.84
N TYR A 55 11.16 -12.34 -14.02
CA TYR A 55 9.83 -12.85 -13.76
C TYR A 55 8.76 -12.26 -14.67
N LEU A 56 7.66 -12.99 -14.77
CA LEU A 56 6.39 -12.51 -15.31
C LEU A 56 5.41 -12.27 -14.17
N ARG A 57 4.63 -11.22 -14.28
CA ARG A 57 3.49 -10.95 -13.39
C ARG A 57 2.21 -11.43 -14.07
N MET A 58 1.38 -12.19 -13.36
CA MET A 58 0.02 -12.46 -13.79
C MET A 58 -0.87 -11.25 -13.53
N ASP A 59 -1.54 -10.77 -14.54
CA ASP A 59 -2.64 -9.84 -14.41
C ASP A 59 -3.97 -10.63 -14.36
N GLY A 60 -4.46 -10.90 -13.16
CA GLY A 60 -5.74 -11.57 -12.96
C GLY A 60 -6.93 -10.62 -12.80
N GLU A 61 -6.71 -9.30 -12.87
CA GLU A 61 -7.73 -8.31 -12.61
C GLU A 61 -8.32 -7.70 -13.90
N THR A 62 -7.53 -7.59 -14.95
CA THR A 62 -8.02 -7.07 -16.24
C THR A 62 -8.78 -8.15 -16.99
N PRO A 63 -10.07 -7.95 -17.33
CA PRO A 63 -10.81 -8.88 -18.18
C PRO A 63 -10.19 -8.99 -19.57
N SER A 64 -9.97 -10.21 -20.06
CA SER A 64 -9.50 -10.44 -21.42
C SER A 64 -10.57 -10.18 -22.49
N ASN A 65 -11.85 -10.26 -22.10
CA ASN A 65 -12.99 -10.01 -22.95
C ASN A 65 -13.86 -8.88 -22.33
N PRO A 66 -13.91 -7.69 -22.93
CA PRO A 66 -14.73 -6.59 -22.43
C PRO A 66 -16.25 -6.89 -22.45
N ASP A 67 -16.70 -7.79 -23.33
CA ASP A 67 -18.12 -8.15 -23.45
C ASP A 67 -18.56 -9.15 -22.36
N ASP A 68 -17.60 -9.89 -21.79
CA ASP A 68 -17.82 -10.74 -20.60
C ASP A 68 -16.72 -10.47 -19.55
N PRO A 69 -16.79 -9.32 -18.87
CA PRO A 69 -15.74 -8.95 -17.92
C PRO A 69 -15.72 -9.84 -16.68
N THR A 70 -16.80 -10.53 -16.37
CA THR A 70 -16.87 -11.43 -15.19
C THR A 70 -16.29 -12.80 -15.51
N GLY A 71 -16.64 -13.38 -16.65
CA GLY A 71 -16.16 -14.70 -17.05
C GLY A 71 -14.72 -14.70 -17.53
N SER A 72 -14.22 -13.58 -18.05
CA SER A 72 -12.87 -13.46 -18.57
C SER A 72 -11.85 -12.88 -17.58
N ARG A 73 -12.26 -12.51 -16.36
CA ARG A 73 -11.35 -12.06 -15.31
C ARG A 73 -10.68 -13.24 -14.61
N GLY A 74 -9.36 -13.16 -14.48
CA GLY A 74 -8.54 -14.22 -13.90
C GLY A 74 -7.80 -15.01 -14.96
N GLN A 75 -6.67 -15.56 -14.57
CA GLN A 75 -5.75 -16.25 -15.47
C GLN A 75 -5.39 -17.64 -14.95
N ILE A 76 -5.16 -18.55 -15.88
CA ILE A 76 -4.60 -19.87 -15.64
C ILE A 76 -3.25 -19.90 -16.35
N ILE A 77 -2.19 -20.25 -15.62
CA ILE A 77 -0.86 -20.47 -16.19
C ILE A 77 -0.55 -21.98 -16.15
N GLU A 78 -0.14 -22.50 -17.28
CA GLU A 78 0.43 -23.84 -17.43
C GLU A 78 1.94 -23.71 -17.62
N LEU A 79 2.71 -24.41 -16.79
CA LEU A 79 4.17 -24.39 -16.82
C LEU A 79 4.68 -25.75 -17.27
N GLU A 80 5.39 -25.79 -18.39
CA GLU A 80 6.00 -26.97 -18.96
C GLU A 80 7.45 -27.12 -18.50
N ALA A 81 7.70 -28.05 -17.59
CA ALA A 81 9.01 -28.20 -16.94
C ALA A 81 10.16 -28.48 -17.90
N ALA A 82 9.89 -29.15 -19.03
CA ALA A 82 10.90 -29.43 -20.05
C ALA A 82 11.43 -28.17 -20.76
N LEU A 83 10.67 -27.08 -20.69
CA LEU A 83 11.00 -25.77 -21.26
C LEU A 83 11.29 -24.72 -20.17
N ALA A 84 11.69 -25.17 -18.97
CA ALA A 84 12.03 -24.28 -17.87
C ALA A 84 13.10 -23.27 -18.28
N GLY A 85 13.03 -22.06 -17.75
CA GLY A 85 13.93 -20.96 -18.08
C GLY A 85 13.58 -20.19 -19.35
N THR A 86 12.59 -20.65 -20.11
CA THR A 86 12.14 -20.00 -21.36
C THR A 86 10.69 -19.54 -21.28
N LEU A 87 10.32 -18.57 -22.09
CA LEU A 87 8.93 -18.09 -22.16
C LEU A 87 8.02 -19.10 -22.87
N GLU A 88 8.56 -19.92 -23.76
CA GLU A 88 7.84 -20.96 -24.49
C GLU A 88 7.26 -22.04 -23.57
N GLY A 89 7.86 -22.22 -22.39
CA GLY A 89 7.36 -23.11 -21.35
C GLY A 89 6.18 -22.58 -20.56
N ILE A 90 5.69 -21.38 -20.87
CA ILE A 90 4.59 -20.72 -20.16
C ILE A 90 3.42 -20.55 -21.12
N ARG A 91 2.31 -21.23 -20.85
CA ARG A 91 1.04 -20.99 -21.52
C ARG A 91 0.09 -20.29 -20.57
N ARG A 92 -0.61 -19.29 -21.07
CA ARG A 92 -1.53 -18.50 -20.28
C ARG A 92 -2.89 -18.43 -20.94
N ARG A 93 -3.94 -18.64 -20.14
CA ARG A 93 -5.33 -18.53 -20.57
C ARG A 93 -6.14 -17.72 -19.58
N SER A 94 -7.15 -17.04 -20.07
CA SER A 94 -8.19 -16.43 -19.24
C SER A 94 -9.15 -17.52 -18.71
N TYR A 95 -9.99 -17.17 -17.74
CA TYR A 95 -10.98 -18.10 -17.18
C TYR A 95 -12.06 -18.54 -18.18
N ASP A 96 -12.33 -17.74 -19.20
CA ASP A 96 -13.20 -18.12 -20.33
C ASP A 96 -12.55 -19.09 -21.31
N GLY A 97 -11.28 -19.44 -21.13
CA GLY A 97 -10.51 -20.34 -21.97
C GLY A 97 -9.75 -19.65 -23.11
N SER A 98 -9.89 -18.35 -23.28
CA SER A 98 -9.16 -17.58 -24.31
C SER A 98 -7.67 -17.64 -24.05
N GLU A 99 -6.87 -17.92 -25.08
CA GLU A 99 -5.42 -17.89 -24.97
C GLU A 99 -4.90 -16.44 -24.85
N LEU A 100 -3.99 -16.25 -23.92
CA LEU A 100 -3.33 -14.97 -23.66
C LEU A 100 -1.84 -15.14 -23.97
N PRO A 101 -1.35 -14.63 -25.12
CA PRO A 101 0.06 -14.75 -25.46
C PRO A 101 0.96 -14.19 -24.36
N VAL A 102 2.06 -14.89 -24.09
CA VAL A 102 3.14 -14.40 -23.23
C VAL A 102 4.23 -13.82 -24.10
N THR A 103 4.60 -12.57 -23.88
CA THR A 103 5.57 -11.87 -24.72
C THR A 103 6.83 -11.47 -23.93
N GLY A 104 7.95 -11.26 -24.62
CA GLY A 104 9.19 -10.84 -24.00
C GLY A 104 9.12 -9.47 -23.33
N ASP A 105 8.23 -8.61 -23.78
CA ASP A 105 8.05 -7.27 -23.23
C ASP A 105 7.39 -7.30 -21.83
N GLU A 106 6.73 -8.39 -21.47
CA GLU A 106 6.16 -8.62 -20.15
C GLU A 106 7.21 -9.10 -19.13
N LEU A 107 8.37 -9.53 -19.61
CA LEU A 107 9.46 -10.02 -18.74
C LEU A 107 10.05 -8.85 -17.96
N THR A 108 9.92 -8.92 -16.66
CA THR A 108 10.41 -7.90 -15.74
C THR A 108 11.66 -8.39 -15.01
N HIS A 109 12.59 -7.47 -14.75
CA HIS A 109 13.72 -7.70 -13.87
C HIS A 109 13.45 -7.12 -12.50
N ALA A 110 13.74 -7.90 -11.45
CA ALA A 110 13.55 -7.47 -10.07
C ALA A 110 14.51 -6.32 -9.72
N GLU A 111 13.95 -5.21 -9.28
CA GLU A 111 14.73 -4.10 -8.71
C GLU A 111 15.16 -4.37 -7.25
N ILE A 112 14.53 -5.35 -6.60
CA ILE A 112 14.79 -5.78 -5.24
C ILE A 112 15.91 -6.83 -5.27
N THR A 113 16.81 -6.75 -4.32
CA THR A 113 17.95 -7.65 -4.18
C THR A 113 17.84 -8.52 -2.93
N THR A 114 18.64 -9.58 -2.84
CA THR A 114 18.73 -10.44 -1.64
C THR A 114 19.12 -9.63 -0.39
N ARG A 115 19.85 -8.53 -0.55
CA ARG A 115 20.21 -7.64 0.56
C ARG A 115 19.00 -6.91 1.14
N ASP A 116 18.00 -6.60 0.33
CA ASP A 116 16.80 -5.88 0.77
C ASP A 116 15.89 -6.77 1.62
N ILE A 117 15.94 -8.09 1.39
CA ILE A 117 15.18 -9.10 2.13
C ILE A 117 15.98 -9.80 3.22
N ASP A 118 17.24 -9.42 3.45
CA ASP A 118 18.07 -10.01 4.50
C ASP A 118 17.53 -9.62 5.89
N ARG A 119 17.27 -10.63 6.74
CA ARG A 119 16.84 -10.42 8.12
C ARG A 119 17.96 -9.88 8.99
N GLY A 120 19.21 -10.12 8.62
CA GLY A 120 20.39 -9.77 9.43
C GLY A 120 20.40 -10.49 10.77
N HIS A 121 20.81 -9.77 11.81
CA HIS A 121 20.92 -10.30 13.17
C HIS A 121 19.60 -10.30 13.97
N TYR A 122 18.51 -9.86 13.39
CA TYR A 122 17.23 -9.81 14.09
C TYR A 122 16.60 -11.20 14.24
N PRO A 123 15.93 -11.49 15.36
CA PRO A 123 15.30 -12.80 15.59
C PRO A 123 14.14 -13.06 14.62
N HIS A 124 13.46 -12.00 14.14
CA HIS A 124 12.36 -12.06 13.18
C HIS A 124 12.22 -10.72 12.43
N PHE A 125 11.59 -10.76 11.25
CA PHE A 125 11.40 -9.58 10.38
C PHE A 125 10.61 -8.47 11.06
N LEU A 126 9.57 -8.80 11.83
CA LEU A 126 8.76 -7.79 12.51
C LEU A 126 9.61 -6.83 13.37
N LEU A 127 10.57 -7.36 14.15
CA LEU A 127 11.44 -6.51 14.97
C LEU A 127 12.42 -5.69 14.12
N LYS A 128 12.94 -6.26 13.03
CA LYS A 128 13.76 -5.54 12.06
C LYS A 128 12.99 -4.34 11.53
N GLU A 129 11.79 -4.58 11.01
CA GLU A 129 10.96 -3.59 10.34
C GLU A 129 10.46 -2.49 11.29
N ILE A 130 10.10 -2.84 12.53
CA ILE A 130 9.83 -1.86 13.58
C ILE A 130 11.05 -0.96 13.79
N THR A 131 12.25 -1.55 13.88
CA THR A 131 13.50 -0.80 14.10
C THR A 131 13.87 0.08 12.90
N GLU A 132 13.51 -0.31 11.69
CA GLU A 132 13.73 0.44 10.45
C GLU A 132 12.73 1.58 10.23
N SER A 133 11.63 1.64 10.99
CA SER A 133 10.56 2.62 10.77
C SER A 133 11.04 4.09 10.74
N PRO A 134 11.97 4.56 11.60
CA PRO A 134 12.50 5.93 11.51
C PRO A 134 13.22 6.20 10.19
N VAL A 135 13.94 5.21 9.66
CA VAL A 135 14.68 5.32 8.40
C VAL A 135 13.71 5.37 7.22
N SER A 136 12.70 4.50 7.21
CA SER A 136 11.64 4.46 6.20
C SER A 136 10.85 5.77 6.16
N PHE A 137 10.52 6.30 7.32
CA PHE A 137 9.86 7.61 7.45
C PHE A 137 10.73 8.73 6.85
N ARG A 138 12.01 8.77 7.21
CA ARG A 138 12.98 9.77 6.71
C ARG A 138 13.15 9.69 5.19
N LYS A 139 13.21 8.48 4.63
CA LYS A 139 13.24 8.25 3.17
C LYS A 139 11.98 8.81 2.50
N THR A 140 10.81 8.63 3.11
CA THR A 140 9.53 9.13 2.59
C THR A 140 9.50 10.65 2.53
N LEU A 141 10.16 11.35 3.43
CA LEU A 141 10.24 12.82 3.43
C LEU A 141 11.33 13.39 2.50
N ARG A 142 12.26 12.54 2.03
CA ARG A 142 13.41 12.99 1.23
C ARG A 142 12.96 13.68 -0.05
N GLY A 143 13.45 14.92 -0.26
CA GLY A 143 13.13 15.71 -1.44
C GLY A 143 11.72 16.28 -1.49
N ARG A 144 10.90 16.04 -0.45
CA ARG A 144 9.48 16.46 -0.39
C ARG A 144 9.20 17.61 0.57
N LEU A 145 10.24 18.10 1.22
CA LEU A 145 10.20 19.30 2.03
C LEU A 145 11.11 20.36 1.39
N GLY A 146 10.52 21.47 0.99
CA GLY A 146 11.21 22.64 0.48
C GLY A 146 10.86 23.86 1.33
N THR A 147 11.35 25.03 0.93
CA THR A 147 11.00 26.30 1.56
C THR A 147 10.31 27.22 0.56
N ASP A 148 9.42 28.05 1.06
CA ASP A 148 8.85 29.16 0.30
C ASP A 148 9.79 30.38 0.30
N GLY A 149 9.39 31.48 -0.37
CA GLY A 149 10.17 32.71 -0.44
C GLY A 149 10.47 33.38 0.89
N ASN A 150 9.75 33.00 1.96
CA ASN A 150 9.93 33.49 3.33
C ASN A 150 10.73 32.53 4.22
N GLY A 151 11.29 31.45 3.63
CA GLY A 151 12.03 30.42 4.37
C GLY A 151 11.17 29.45 5.17
N ARG A 152 9.84 29.46 5.00
CA ARG A 152 8.94 28.54 5.69
C ARG A 152 8.84 27.23 4.93
N LEU A 153 8.75 26.10 5.65
CA LEU A 153 8.58 24.79 5.04
C LEU A 153 7.28 24.69 4.24
N ARG A 154 7.35 23.98 3.12
CA ARG A 154 6.22 23.59 2.29
C ARG A 154 6.44 22.18 1.75
N ALA A 155 5.36 21.46 1.45
CA ALA A 155 5.46 20.23 0.69
C ALA A 155 5.87 20.50 -0.76
N VAL A 156 6.68 19.59 -1.31
CA VAL A 156 7.11 19.61 -2.71
C VAL A 156 6.71 18.26 -3.32
N VAL A 157 5.82 18.32 -4.28
CA VAL A 157 5.41 17.17 -5.10
C VAL A 157 5.45 17.57 -6.57
N GLY A 158 5.96 16.68 -7.42
CA GLY A 158 6.02 16.91 -8.86
C GLY A 158 4.74 16.49 -9.59
N ASP A 159 4.78 16.62 -10.90
CA ASP A 159 3.66 16.27 -11.79
C ASP A 159 3.39 14.76 -11.81
N GLU A 160 4.38 13.95 -11.45
CA GLU A 160 4.23 12.51 -11.26
C GLU A 160 3.30 12.15 -10.08
N THR A 161 3.11 13.07 -9.14
CA THR A 161 2.23 12.89 -7.97
C THR A 161 0.91 13.64 -8.14
N LEU A 162 0.98 14.92 -8.52
CA LEU A 162 -0.18 15.74 -8.84
C LEU A 162 -0.07 16.24 -10.29
N PRO A 163 -0.59 15.50 -11.26
CA PRO A 163 -0.56 15.89 -12.67
C PRO A 163 -1.23 17.25 -12.91
N PRO A 164 -0.83 17.99 -13.96
CA PRO A 164 -1.36 19.32 -14.27
C PRO A 164 -2.89 19.37 -14.34
N ARG A 165 -3.53 18.29 -14.84
CA ARG A 165 -4.99 18.18 -14.86
C ARG A 165 -5.58 18.26 -13.47
N LEU A 166 -5.08 17.47 -12.52
CA LEU A 166 -5.60 17.45 -11.14
C LEU A 166 -5.30 18.75 -10.42
N ARG A 167 -4.11 19.35 -10.62
CA ARG A 167 -3.79 20.69 -10.08
C ARG A 167 -4.77 21.75 -10.58
N SER A 168 -5.07 21.75 -11.88
CA SER A 168 -6.02 22.69 -12.47
C SER A 168 -7.45 22.49 -11.92
N GLN A 169 -7.89 21.25 -11.71
CA GLN A 169 -9.20 20.95 -11.14
C GLN A 169 -9.30 21.41 -9.68
N LEU A 170 -8.25 21.17 -8.86
CA LEU A 170 -8.17 21.66 -7.48
C LEU A 170 -8.18 23.19 -7.41
N ALA A 171 -7.35 23.86 -8.21
CA ALA A 171 -7.27 25.31 -8.26
C ALA A 171 -8.56 25.98 -8.75
N ALA A 172 -9.30 25.34 -9.65
CA ALA A 172 -10.57 25.82 -10.17
C ALA A 172 -11.77 25.52 -9.26
N GLY A 173 -11.58 24.80 -8.13
CA GLY A 173 -12.68 24.34 -7.28
C GLY A 173 -13.61 23.32 -7.93
N ALA A 174 -13.11 22.59 -8.95
CA ALA A 174 -13.86 21.53 -9.62
C ALA A 174 -13.85 20.21 -8.81
N ILE A 175 -12.99 20.10 -7.81
CA ILE A 175 -12.96 19.00 -6.83
C ILE A 175 -13.49 19.55 -5.51
N ASP A 176 -14.56 18.97 -5.01
CA ASP A 176 -15.22 19.33 -3.75
C ASP A 176 -15.21 18.16 -2.73
N GLU A 177 -14.77 16.97 -3.13
CA GLU A 177 -14.59 15.84 -2.23
C GLU A 177 -13.26 15.12 -2.45
N ILE A 178 -12.59 14.77 -1.33
CA ILE A 178 -11.38 13.94 -1.31
C ILE A 178 -11.68 12.67 -0.54
N LEU A 179 -11.62 11.53 -1.23
CA LEU A 179 -11.80 10.20 -0.64
C LEU A 179 -10.45 9.51 -0.48
N VAL A 180 -10.07 9.21 0.75
CA VAL A 180 -8.83 8.46 1.03
C VAL A 180 -9.20 7.01 1.32
N ILE A 181 -8.85 6.09 0.43
CA ILE A 181 -9.22 4.68 0.52
C ILE A 181 -8.03 3.76 0.77
N GLY A 182 -8.27 2.63 1.37
CA GLY A 182 -7.32 1.55 1.62
C GLY A 182 -7.98 0.41 2.37
N GLN A 183 -7.20 -0.64 2.69
CA GLN A 183 -7.68 -1.78 3.49
C GLN A 183 -6.74 -2.04 4.67
N GLY A 184 -7.28 -2.54 5.79
CA GLY A 184 -6.51 -2.88 6.98
C GLY A 184 -5.69 -1.67 7.50
N THR A 185 -4.39 -1.86 7.64
CA THR A 185 -3.43 -0.81 8.05
C THR A 185 -3.42 0.39 7.12
N ALA A 186 -3.53 0.17 5.80
CA ALA A 186 -3.63 1.27 4.83
C ALA A 186 -4.89 2.12 5.03
N ALA A 187 -6.01 1.50 5.44
CA ALA A 187 -7.21 2.27 5.81
C ALA A 187 -6.99 3.10 7.08
N SER A 188 -6.19 2.60 8.05
CA SER A 188 -5.81 3.40 9.23
C SER A 188 -4.93 4.59 8.84
N ALA A 189 -3.95 4.39 7.96
CA ALA A 189 -3.15 5.50 7.41
C ALA A 189 -4.02 6.47 6.62
N GLY A 190 -5.01 5.96 5.87
CA GLY A 190 -5.99 6.77 5.14
C GLY A 190 -6.79 7.70 6.06
N ARG A 191 -7.22 7.21 7.23
CA ARG A 191 -7.90 8.06 8.20
C ARG A 191 -7.01 9.21 8.71
N ALA A 192 -5.72 8.93 8.95
CA ALA A 192 -4.77 9.98 9.31
C ALA A 192 -4.59 11.00 8.18
N ALA A 193 -4.44 10.54 6.95
CA ALA A 193 -4.31 11.39 5.78
C ALA A 193 -5.56 12.25 5.53
N ALA A 194 -6.76 11.66 5.62
CA ALA A 194 -8.01 12.39 5.47
C ALA A 194 -8.19 13.46 6.56
N ALA A 195 -7.88 13.12 7.81
CA ALA A 195 -7.92 14.09 8.92
C ALA A 195 -6.93 15.23 8.70
N ALA A 196 -5.70 14.93 8.28
CA ALA A 196 -4.70 15.94 7.95
C ALA A 196 -5.16 16.83 6.78
N THR A 197 -5.77 16.22 5.76
CA THR A 197 -6.31 16.95 4.60
C THR A 197 -7.44 17.89 5.03
N ALA A 198 -8.41 17.40 5.80
CA ALA A 198 -9.51 18.22 6.32
C ALA A 198 -8.98 19.39 7.19
N GLU A 199 -8.00 19.11 8.05
CA GLU A 199 -7.36 20.14 8.88
C GLU A 199 -6.62 21.19 8.05
N ARG A 200 -5.93 20.77 6.98
CA ARG A 200 -5.20 21.68 6.08
C ARG A 200 -6.13 22.52 5.20
N LEU A 201 -7.24 21.95 4.77
CA LEU A 201 -8.26 22.65 3.96
C LEU A 201 -9.03 23.70 4.79
N GLY A 202 -9.22 23.47 6.09
CA GLY A 202 -9.92 24.39 6.99
C GLY A 202 -11.34 24.65 6.53
N ASP A 203 -11.69 25.94 6.31
CA ASP A 203 -13.04 26.38 5.92
C ASP A 203 -13.29 26.34 4.40
N ARG A 204 -12.43 25.66 3.63
CA ARG A 204 -12.68 25.47 2.20
C ARG A 204 -13.86 24.52 2.00
N ASP A 205 -14.64 24.76 0.95
CA ASP A 205 -15.79 23.92 0.58
C ASP A 205 -15.34 22.64 -0.14
N ILE A 206 -14.46 21.89 0.53
CA ILE A 206 -13.94 20.59 0.08
C ILE A 206 -13.96 19.66 1.27
N SER A 207 -14.70 18.57 1.16
CA SER A 207 -14.75 17.54 2.19
C SER A 207 -13.59 16.55 2.05
N ALA A 208 -13.11 16.00 3.19
CA ALA A 208 -12.12 14.92 3.16
C ALA A 208 -12.53 13.81 4.14
N ARG A 209 -12.71 12.61 3.63
CA ARG A 209 -13.09 11.43 4.44
C ARG A 209 -12.36 10.16 4.01
N SER A 210 -12.35 9.14 4.87
CA SER A 210 -11.64 7.89 4.59
C SER A 210 -12.53 6.68 4.85
N PRO A 211 -13.36 6.27 3.90
CA PRO A 211 -14.02 4.97 3.94
C PRO A 211 -13.01 3.85 3.64
N PRO A 212 -13.19 2.62 4.17
CA PRO A 212 -12.54 1.45 3.62
C PRO A 212 -12.89 1.28 2.14
N ALA A 213 -11.97 0.74 1.35
CA ALA A 213 -12.20 0.56 -0.09
C ALA A 213 -13.47 -0.28 -0.37
N THR A 214 -13.68 -1.35 0.39
CA THR A 214 -14.88 -2.21 0.29
C THR A 214 -16.17 -1.49 0.66
N GLU A 215 -16.15 -0.58 1.63
CA GLU A 215 -17.34 0.21 1.98
C GLU A 215 -17.70 1.19 0.87
N LEU A 216 -16.68 1.84 0.28
CA LEU A 216 -16.91 2.73 -0.85
C LEU A 216 -17.49 1.95 -2.04
N SER A 217 -16.82 0.88 -2.47
CA SER A 217 -17.21 0.12 -3.66
C SER A 217 -18.54 -0.61 -3.49
N GLY A 218 -18.86 -1.06 -2.27
CA GLY A 218 -20.06 -1.83 -2.02
C GLY A 218 -21.31 -1.00 -1.74
N PHE A 219 -21.19 0.20 -1.16
CA PHE A 219 -22.34 0.88 -0.57
C PHE A 219 -22.38 2.40 -0.78
N GLN A 220 -21.29 3.03 -1.22
CA GLN A 220 -21.18 4.49 -1.23
C GLN A 220 -20.78 5.07 -2.59
N LEU A 221 -20.81 4.27 -3.66
CA LEU A 221 -20.50 4.76 -5.01
C LEU A 221 -21.65 5.58 -5.57
N GLU A 222 -21.37 6.80 -5.95
CA GLU A 222 -22.25 7.64 -6.74
C GLU A 222 -22.07 7.37 -8.24
N ASN A 223 -23.02 7.80 -9.04
CA ASN A 223 -22.99 7.57 -10.51
C ASN A 223 -21.98 8.45 -11.21
N ASP A 224 -21.73 9.66 -10.72
CA ASP A 224 -20.74 10.63 -11.21
C ASP A 224 -19.82 11.01 -10.06
N LEU A 225 -18.53 10.88 -10.27
CA LEU A 225 -17.45 11.21 -9.33
C LEU A 225 -16.44 12.17 -9.99
N SER A 226 -16.85 12.92 -11.01
CA SER A 226 -15.97 13.83 -11.74
C SER A 226 -15.45 15.00 -10.88
N ASN A 227 -16.14 15.31 -9.78
CA ASN A 227 -15.77 16.28 -8.74
C ASN A 227 -14.99 15.67 -7.56
N VAL A 228 -14.59 14.39 -7.65
CA VAL A 228 -13.94 13.66 -6.57
C VAL A 228 -12.48 13.38 -6.89
N LEU A 229 -11.61 13.62 -5.93
CA LEU A 229 -10.23 13.12 -5.92
C LEU A 229 -10.13 11.92 -4.97
N VAL A 230 -9.78 10.76 -5.50
CA VAL A 230 -9.52 9.56 -4.70
C VAL A 230 -8.03 9.42 -4.43
N VAL A 231 -7.66 9.31 -3.17
CA VAL A 231 -6.30 8.96 -2.73
C VAL A 231 -6.29 7.50 -2.31
N ALA A 232 -5.72 6.63 -3.12
CA ALA A 232 -5.67 5.19 -2.87
C ALA A 232 -4.35 4.81 -2.19
N ILE A 233 -4.43 4.22 -0.98
CA ILE A 233 -3.27 3.83 -0.19
C ILE A 233 -3.10 2.32 -0.20
N SER A 234 -1.92 1.84 -0.59
CA SER A 234 -1.54 0.43 -0.53
C SER A 234 -0.02 0.30 -0.39
N GLN A 235 0.46 -0.61 0.43
CA GLN A 235 1.90 -0.89 0.51
C GLN A 235 2.38 -1.62 -0.75
N SER A 236 1.70 -2.70 -1.12
CA SER A 236 2.07 -3.55 -2.27
C SER A 236 1.55 -3.01 -3.62
N GLY A 237 0.50 -2.18 -3.59
CA GLY A 237 -0.20 -1.76 -4.80
C GLY A 237 -1.00 -2.87 -5.51
N THR A 238 -1.09 -4.05 -4.90
CA THR A 238 -1.76 -5.24 -5.47
C THR A 238 -3.00 -5.66 -4.70
N THR A 239 -3.41 -4.90 -3.67
CA THR A 239 -4.60 -5.20 -2.87
C THR A 239 -5.84 -5.17 -3.75
N THR A 240 -6.48 -6.32 -3.93
CA THR A 240 -7.60 -6.52 -4.84
C THR A 240 -8.74 -5.53 -4.62
N ASP A 241 -9.22 -5.40 -3.39
CA ASP A 241 -10.36 -4.53 -3.09
C ASP A 241 -10.05 -3.06 -3.39
N THR A 242 -8.81 -2.62 -3.11
CA THR A 242 -8.37 -1.26 -3.42
C THR A 242 -8.32 -1.04 -4.94
N ASN A 243 -7.74 -1.98 -5.68
CA ASN A 243 -7.63 -1.89 -7.14
C ASN A 243 -8.99 -1.90 -7.83
N ARG A 244 -9.90 -2.79 -7.40
CA ARG A 244 -11.28 -2.83 -7.92
C ARG A 244 -12.05 -1.56 -7.62
N THR A 245 -11.88 -1.01 -6.43
CA THR A 245 -12.50 0.28 -6.08
C THR A 245 -11.96 1.39 -6.96
N VAL A 246 -10.65 1.41 -7.24
CA VAL A 246 -10.03 2.38 -8.16
C VAL A 246 -10.62 2.26 -9.56
N ASP A 247 -10.78 1.05 -10.09
CA ASP A 247 -11.43 0.84 -11.40
C ASP A 247 -12.85 1.43 -11.43
N LEU A 248 -13.62 1.19 -10.36
CA LEU A 248 -15.01 1.65 -10.26
C LEU A 248 -15.14 3.18 -10.17
N VAL A 249 -14.25 3.83 -9.40
CA VAL A 249 -14.31 5.31 -9.27
C VAL A 249 -13.78 6.00 -10.52
N ARG A 250 -12.75 5.45 -11.17
CA ARG A 250 -12.25 5.96 -12.46
C ARG A 250 -13.31 5.88 -13.57
N ALA A 251 -14.03 4.77 -13.65
CA ALA A 251 -15.13 4.60 -14.59
C ALA A 251 -16.26 5.64 -14.41
N ARG A 252 -16.29 6.32 -13.25
CA ARG A 252 -17.24 7.39 -12.89
C ARG A 252 -16.64 8.79 -12.95
N GLY A 253 -15.42 8.92 -13.47
CA GLY A 253 -14.78 10.23 -13.70
C GLY A 253 -13.87 10.74 -12.60
N ALA A 254 -13.71 10.02 -11.48
CA ALA A 254 -12.81 10.44 -10.39
C ALA A 254 -11.36 10.56 -10.86
N GLY A 255 -10.65 11.57 -10.34
CA GLY A 255 -9.21 11.61 -10.37
C GLY A 255 -8.62 10.67 -9.30
N VAL A 256 -7.49 10.02 -9.58
CA VAL A 256 -6.87 9.07 -8.65
C VAL A 256 -5.40 9.38 -8.43
N VAL A 257 -5.01 9.54 -7.16
CA VAL A 257 -3.60 9.59 -6.71
C VAL A 257 -3.32 8.37 -5.84
N ALA A 258 -2.26 7.63 -6.15
CA ALA A 258 -1.82 6.49 -5.34
C ALA A 258 -0.74 6.90 -4.34
N ILE A 259 -0.86 6.44 -3.09
CA ILE A 259 0.25 6.39 -2.12
C ILE A 259 0.66 4.93 -2.02
N VAL A 260 1.82 4.59 -2.56
CA VAL A 260 2.24 3.19 -2.71
C VAL A 260 3.75 3.04 -2.47
N ASN A 261 4.17 1.86 -2.02
CA ASN A 261 5.60 1.57 -1.89
C ASN A 261 6.15 0.88 -3.14
N ARG A 262 5.43 -0.12 -3.67
CA ARG A 262 5.94 -0.93 -4.78
C ARG A 262 5.79 -0.23 -6.12
N ARG A 263 6.91 -0.09 -6.82
CA ARG A 263 6.95 0.31 -8.24
C ARG A 263 6.39 -0.80 -9.12
N GLY A 264 5.85 -0.45 -10.28
CA GLY A 264 5.32 -1.42 -11.24
C GLY A 264 4.22 -2.32 -10.68
N SER A 265 3.33 -1.78 -9.83
CA SER A 265 2.17 -2.48 -9.29
C SER A 265 0.88 -2.04 -9.98
N ASP A 266 -0.18 -2.87 -9.89
CA ASP A 266 -1.49 -2.57 -10.50
C ASP A 266 -2.00 -1.17 -10.17
N LEU A 267 -1.86 -0.76 -8.91
CA LEU A 267 -2.32 0.55 -8.47
C LEU A 267 -1.56 1.70 -9.14
N VAL A 268 -0.26 1.51 -9.39
CA VAL A 268 0.58 2.50 -10.10
C VAL A 268 0.09 2.68 -11.54
N ASP A 269 -0.22 1.57 -12.21
CA ASP A 269 -0.67 1.59 -13.60
C ASP A 269 -2.06 2.24 -13.77
N LYS A 270 -2.88 2.19 -12.71
CA LYS A 270 -4.24 2.71 -12.69
C LYS A 270 -4.37 4.16 -12.22
N ALA A 271 -3.41 4.67 -11.48
CA ALA A 271 -3.47 6.01 -10.91
C ALA A 271 -3.10 7.10 -11.92
N ASP A 272 -3.70 8.28 -11.78
CA ASP A 272 -3.31 9.47 -12.56
C ASP A 272 -1.99 10.06 -12.05
N GLY A 273 -1.72 9.91 -10.75
CA GLY A 273 -0.47 10.32 -10.11
C GLY A 273 -0.07 9.39 -8.99
N VAL A 274 1.23 9.36 -8.67
CA VAL A 274 1.80 8.42 -7.69
C VAL A 274 2.73 9.14 -6.72
N LEU A 275 2.52 8.89 -5.43
CA LEU A 275 3.42 9.29 -4.36
C LEU A 275 4.03 8.03 -3.73
N TYR A 276 5.29 7.76 -4.04
CA TYR A 276 5.98 6.61 -3.47
C TYR A 276 6.38 6.84 -2.02
N THR A 277 6.13 5.88 -1.13
CA THR A 277 6.71 5.81 0.21
C THR A 277 8.12 5.24 0.14
N ALA A 278 9.05 5.72 0.97
CA ALA A 278 10.41 5.20 1.11
C ALA A 278 11.13 4.96 -0.24
N ASP A 279 10.98 5.90 -1.17
CA ASP A 279 11.54 5.85 -2.53
C ASP A 279 11.03 4.65 -3.38
N GLY A 280 9.95 3.98 -2.95
CA GLY A 280 9.37 2.84 -3.67
C GLY A 280 10.18 1.54 -3.54
N ARG A 281 11.02 1.40 -2.51
CA ARG A 281 11.99 0.30 -2.39
C ARG A 281 12.01 -0.40 -1.04
N ASP A 282 11.18 -0.01 -0.08
CA ASP A 282 11.12 -0.73 1.19
C ASP A 282 10.37 -2.05 1.04
N VAL A 283 10.95 -3.12 1.59
CA VAL A 283 10.33 -4.43 1.65
C VAL A 283 9.85 -4.69 3.07
N GLU A 284 8.59 -5.10 3.23
CA GLU A 284 8.04 -5.66 4.46
C GLU A 284 7.82 -7.16 4.26
N MET A 285 8.55 -7.96 5.04
CA MET A 285 8.49 -9.42 5.04
C MET A 285 7.57 -9.96 6.13
N SER A 286 7.30 -9.16 7.17
CA SER A 286 6.36 -9.53 8.21
C SER A 286 4.92 -9.35 7.73
N VAL A 287 4.04 -10.25 8.17
CA VAL A 287 2.60 -10.17 7.83
C VAL A 287 1.98 -8.88 8.36
N ALA A 288 2.32 -8.52 9.59
CA ALA A 288 1.85 -7.30 10.21
C ALA A 288 2.66 -6.10 9.71
N SER A 289 2.03 -5.22 8.93
CA SER A 289 2.65 -3.99 8.44
C SER A 289 3.09 -3.08 9.59
N THR A 290 4.28 -2.52 9.50
CA THR A 290 4.91 -1.67 10.52
C THR A 290 5.48 -0.39 9.94
N LYS A 291 6.66 -0.43 9.33
CA LYS A 291 7.32 0.76 8.74
C LYS A 291 6.52 1.39 7.61
N ALA A 292 5.78 0.59 6.84
CA ALA A 292 4.94 1.09 5.77
C ALA A 292 3.79 1.95 6.30
N PHE A 293 3.17 1.60 7.44
CA PHE A 293 2.13 2.43 8.06
C PHE A 293 2.62 3.85 8.30
N TYR A 294 3.76 4.01 8.96
CA TYR A 294 4.31 5.33 9.27
C TYR A 294 4.70 6.09 7.99
N SER A 295 5.23 5.41 7.00
CA SER A 295 5.59 5.99 5.70
C SER A 295 4.35 6.46 4.94
N GLN A 296 3.25 5.70 4.99
CA GLN A 296 1.96 6.08 4.40
C GLN A 296 1.36 7.31 5.09
N VAL A 297 1.45 7.38 6.42
CA VAL A 297 1.04 8.57 7.19
C VAL A 297 1.87 9.78 6.77
N ALA A 298 3.20 9.65 6.72
CA ALA A 298 4.09 10.74 6.29
C ALA A 298 3.73 11.23 4.87
N ALA A 299 3.53 10.32 3.93
CA ALA A 299 3.13 10.64 2.56
C ALA A 299 1.75 11.32 2.53
N GLY A 300 0.81 10.86 3.36
CA GLY A 300 -0.51 11.47 3.50
C GLY A 300 -0.45 12.93 3.96
N PHE A 301 0.41 13.25 4.93
CA PHE A 301 0.62 14.63 5.40
C PHE A 301 1.27 15.52 4.33
N ILE A 302 2.24 15.00 3.59
CA ILE A 302 2.86 15.72 2.46
C ILE A 302 1.81 16.01 1.38
N LEU A 303 1.00 15.02 1.01
CA LEU A 303 -0.04 15.19 0.00
C LEU A 303 -1.13 16.16 0.46
N ALA A 304 -1.53 16.09 1.73
CA ALA A 304 -2.50 17.02 2.32
C ALA A 304 -2.04 18.49 2.22
N ASP A 305 -0.77 18.74 2.52
CA ASP A 305 -0.19 20.10 2.40
C ASP A 305 -0.07 20.53 0.93
N ALA A 306 0.32 19.63 0.03
CA ALA A 306 0.39 19.92 -1.40
C ALA A 306 -1.00 20.27 -1.96
N ILE A 307 -2.03 19.48 -1.64
CA ILE A 307 -3.42 19.75 -2.07
C ILE A 307 -3.90 21.10 -1.53
N ALA A 308 -3.66 21.38 -0.25
CA ALA A 308 -4.03 22.67 0.36
C ALA A 308 -3.37 23.85 -0.36
N GLY A 309 -2.12 23.69 -0.80
CA GLY A 309 -1.43 24.69 -1.63
C GLY A 309 -2.11 24.91 -2.99
N GLU A 310 -2.53 23.85 -3.67
CA GLU A 310 -3.21 23.94 -4.99
C GLU A 310 -4.59 24.65 -4.88
N VAL A 311 -5.31 24.44 -3.78
CA VAL A 311 -6.59 25.17 -3.55
C VAL A 311 -6.40 26.54 -2.92
N GLY A 312 -5.18 27.04 -2.84
CA GLY A 312 -4.86 28.41 -2.41
C GLY A 312 -5.02 28.64 -0.90
N VAL A 313 -4.75 27.65 -0.07
CA VAL A 313 -4.66 27.87 1.40
C VAL A 313 -3.35 28.59 1.71
N ASP A 314 -3.46 29.78 2.28
CA ASP A 314 -2.30 30.59 2.70
C ASP A 314 -2.25 30.71 4.22
N ASP A 315 -1.65 29.72 4.87
CA ASP A 315 -1.43 29.67 6.31
C ASP A 315 0.02 29.28 6.65
N GLY A 316 0.96 29.99 6.07
CA GLY A 316 2.39 29.66 6.05
C GLY A 316 3.00 29.29 7.41
N ASP A 317 2.55 29.91 8.52
CA ASP A 317 3.06 29.59 9.87
C ASP A 317 2.55 28.24 10.38
N ARG A 318 1.27 27.95 10.18
CA ARG A 318 0.67 26.65 10.55
C ARG A 318 1.28 25.52 9.71
N ARG A 319 1.38 25.72 8.40
CA ARG A 319 2.06 24.81 7.48
C ARG A 319 3.49 24.53 7.92
N HIS A 320 4.27 25.58 8.19
CA HIS A 320 5.66 25.45 8.64
C HIS A 320 5.74 24.63 9.92
N SER A 321 4.92 24.93 10.92
CA SER A 321 4.91 24.22 12.20
C SER A 321 4.58 22.73 12.04
N LEU A 322 3.60 22.40 11.20
CA LEU A 322 3.23 21.02 10.92
C LEU A 322 4.36 20.25 10.23
N LEU A 323 4.94 20.81 9.18
CA LEU A 323 6.00 20.14 8.42
C LEU A 323 7.32 20.08 9.21
N ALA A 324 7.61 21.06 10.07
CA ALA A 324 8.72 21.01 11.01
C ALA A 324 8.54 19.88 12.03
N ALA A 325 7.35 19.73 12.61
CA ALA A 325 7.04 18.62 13.50
C ALA A 325 7.15 17.27 12.76
N LEU A 326 6.64 17.18 11.53
CA LEU A 326 6.77 15.98 10.70
C LEU A 326 8.23 15.60 10.45
N SER A 327 9.09 16.58 10.21
CA SER A 327 10.54 16.34 9.98
C SER A 327 11.27 15.84 11.23
N GLN A 328 10.73 16.08 12.42
CA GLN A 328 11.29 15.62 13.70
C GLN A 328 10.81 14.21 14.10
N MET A 329 9.76 13.69 13.44
CA MET A 329 9.18 12.38 13.78
C MET A 329 10.21 11.24 13.79
N PRO A 330 11.17 11.12 12.85
CA PRO A 330 12.17 10.06 12.93
C PRO A 330 12.96 10.04 14.23
N ALA A 331 13.35 11.21 14.76
CA ALA A 331 14.05 11.31 16.04
C ALA A 331 13.16 10.90 17.22
N ALA A 332 11.87 11.29 17.20
CA ALA A 332 10.90 10.86 18.21
C ALA A 332 10.66 9.35 18.18
N MET A 333 10.63 8.75 16.99
CA MET A 333 10.52 7.30 16.82
C MET A 333 11.78 6.59 17.37
N GLU A 334 12.98 7.09 17.10
CA GLU A 334 14.25 6.57 17.65
C GLU A 334 14.26 6.64 19.18
N ALA A 335 13.81 7.75 19.76
CA ALA A 335 13.68 7.91 21.21
C ALA A 335 12.68 6.91 21.82
N THR A 336 11.58 6.62 21.11
CA THR A 336 10.61 5.60 21.54
C THR A 336 11.21 4.19 21.47
N LEU A 337 11.95 3.87 20.40
CA LEU A 337 12.63 2.58 20.24
C LEU A 337 13.70 2.37 21.32
N ALA A 338 14.38 3.41 21.77
CA ALA A 338 15.34 3.34 22.87
C ALA A 338 14.69 2.89 24.18
N ARG A 339 13.38 3.11 24.37
CA ARG A 339 12.59 2.68 25.53
C ARG A 339 12.05 1.26 25.42
N ARG A 340 12.46 0.50 24.40
CA ARG A 340 12.02 -0.88 24.20
C ARG A 340 12.17 -1.79 25.44
N PRO A 341 13.25 -1.73 26.25
CA PRO A 341 13.34 -2.55 27.44
C PRO A 341 12.24 -2.27 28.47
N GLU A 342 11.89 -0.99 28.68
CA GLU A 342 10.82 -0.58 29.58
C GLU A 342 9.44 -1.04 29.08
N ILE A 343 9.21 -0.90 27.78
CA ILE A 343 7.97 -1.34 27.13
C ILE A 343 7.83 -2.87 27.23
N ALA A 344 8.91 -3.60 27.00
CA ALA A 344 8.92 -5.06 27.13
C ALA A 344 8.65 -5.52 28.56
N GLU A 345 9.18 -4.83 29.57
CA GLU A 345 8.92 -5.14 30.97
C GLU A 345 7.44 -4.90 31.33
N ALA A 346 6.88 -3.75 30.94
CA ALA A 346 5.47 -3.47 31.13
C ALA A 346 4.58 -4.53 30.43
N ALA A 347 4.93 -4.92 29.21
CA ALA A 347 4.20 -5.96 28.49
C ALA A 347 4.24 -7.31 29.22
N ARG A 348 5.39 -7.75 29.73
CA ARG A 348 5.51 -8.99 30.51
C ARG A 348 4.70 -8.95 31.81
N GLN A 349 4.69 -7.80 32.47
CA GLN A 349 3.98 -7.63 33.73
C GLN A 349 2.46 -7.64 33.56
N PHE A 350 1.94 -6.96 32.54
CA PHE A 350 0.51 -6.70 32.43
C PHE A 350 -0.22 -7.59 31.42
N ALA A 351 0.42 -7.95 30.29
CA ALA A 351 -0.30 -8.58 29.19
C ALA A 351 -0.74 -10.04 29.45
N PRO A 352 0.11 -10.96 30.02
CA PRO A 352 -0.26 -12.37 30.13
C PRO A 352 -1.45 -12.63 31.03
N ALA A 353 -1.61 -11.86 32.11
CA ALA A 353 -2.69 -12.04 33.09
C ALA A 353 -4.03 -11.47 32.62
N ARG A 354 -4.07 -10.75 31.50
CA ARG A 354 -5.26 -10.06 31.02
C ARG A 354 -5.89 -10.81 29.84
N ARG A 355 -7.09 -11.33 30.02
CA ARG A 355 -7.85 -12.01 28.96
C ARG A 355 -8.40 -11.01 27.94
N TYR A 356 -8.93 -9.89 28.43
CA TYR A 356 -9.58 -8.87 27.62
C TYR A 356 -8.73 -7.60 27.56
N TRP A 357 -8.61 -7.06 26.38
CA TRP A 357 -7.92 -5.81 26.11
C TRP A 357 -8.85 -4.86 25.39
N ALA A 358 -8.70 -3.60 25.65
CA ALA A 358 -9.38 -2.54 24.93
C ALA A 358 -8.42 -1.36 24.76
N ILE A 359 -8.53 -0.66 23.66
CA ILE A 359 -7.74 0.51 23.37
C ILE A 359 -8.70 1.68 23.16
N VAL A 360 -8.43 2.81 23.79
CA VAL A 360 -9.28 4.00 23.71
C VAL A 360 -8.44 5.16 23.18
N GLY A 361 -9.02 5.92 22.25
CA GLY A 361 -8.40 7.13 21.71
C GLY A 361 -9.44 8.09 21.14
N ASN A 362 -9.23 9.41 21.32
CA ASN A 362 -10.09 10.45 20.78
C ASN A 362 -9.33 11.30 19.75
N GLY A 363 -10.05 11.90 18.81
CA GLY A 363 -9.46 12.71 17.75
C GLY A 363 -8.37 11.95 16.98
N PRO A 364 -7.19 12.55 16.75
CA PRO A 364 -6.09 11.87 16.05
C PRO A 364 -5.63 10.59 16.74
N ASN A 365 -5.76 10.49 18.08
CA ASN A 365 -5.39 9.29 18.83
C ASN A 365 -6.32 8.09 18.55
N LEU A 366 -7.53 8.30 18.04
CA LEU A 366 -8.42 7.20 17.63
C LEU A 366 -7.83 6.44 16.44
N VAL A 367 -7.11 7.12 15.54
CA VAL A 367 -6.39 6.46 14.44
C VAL A 367 -5.31 5.55 15.00
N ALA A 368 -4.51 6.03 15.95
CA ALA A 368 -3.49 5.24 16.63
C ALA A 368 -4.10 4.05 17.39
N ALA A 369 -5.21 4.26 18.11
CA ALA A 369 -5.92 3.21 18.82
C ALA A 369 -6.40 2.09 17.88
N ARG A 370 -6.96 2.46 16.72
CA ARG A 370 -7.41 1.51 15.69
C ARG A 370 -6.26 0.73 15.09
N GLU A 371 -5.13 1.37 14.81
CA GLU A 371 -3.96 0.67 14.29
C GLU A 371 -3.33 -0.26 15.33
N LEU A 372 -3.19 0.18 16.58
CA LEU A 372 -2.75 -0.67 17.67
C LEU A 372 -3.67 -1.90 17.85
N ARG A 373 -4.99 -1.70 17.74
CA ARG A 373 -5.95 -2.81 17.77
C ARG A 373 -5.66 -3.83 16.67
N ILE A 374 -5.43 -3.38 15.43
CA ILE A 374 -5.11 -4.27 14.31
C ILE A 374 -3.83 -5.07 14.66
N LYS A 375 -2.75 -4.39 15.01
CA LYS A 375 -1.46 -5.05 15.31
C LYS A 375 -1.56 -6.04 16.46
N LEU A 376 -2.18 -5.66 17.56
CA LEU A 376 -2.29 -6.53 18.72
C LEU A 376 -3.26 -7.70 18.47
N SER A 377 -4.33 -7.51 17.69
CA SER A 377 -5.23 -8.61 17.31
C SER A 377 -4.51 -9.62 16.41
N GLU A 378 -3.75 -9.15 15.42
CA GLU A 378 -2.99 -10.01 14.51
C GLU A 378 -1.90 -10.80 15.23
N LEU A 379 -1.11 -10.12 16.09
CA LEU A 379 0.08 -10.70 16.69
C LEU A 379 -0.20 -11.49 17.97
N CYS A 380 -1.27 -11.17 18.71
CA CYS A 380 -1.61 -11.80 19.97
C CYS A 380 -2.82 -12.74 19.88
N TYR A 381 -3.42 -12.87 18.71
CA TYR A 381 -4.64 -13.69 18.46
C TYR A 381 -5.77 -13.37 19.44
N LYS A 382 -5.98 -12.08 19.72
CA LYS A 382 -7.01 -11.59 20.63
C LYS A 382 -8.03 -10.72 19.88
N SER A 383 -9.29 -10.85 20.27
CA SER A 383 -10.31 -9.87 19.90
C SER A 383 -10.12 -8.62 20.78
N ILE A 384 -9.80 -7.50 20.19
CA ILE A 384 -9.50 -6.24 20.89
C ILE A 384 -10.41 -5.16 20.33
N ALA A 385 -11.11 -4.45 21.21
CA ALA A 385 -11.90 -3.28 20.84
C ALA A 385 -11.00 -2.03 20.71
N ALA A 386 -11.35 -1.14 19.79
CA ALA A 386 -10.76 0.21 19.72
C ALA A 386 -11.89 1.22 19.54
N ASP A 387 -12.12 2.02 20.56
CA ASP A 387 -13.27 2.89 20.68
C ASP A 387 -12.86 4.32 21.06
N SER A 388 -13.80 5.26 20.91
CA SER A 388 -13.70 6.55 21.59
C SER A 388 -14.04 6.41 23.07
N THR A 389 -13.79 7.45 23.87
CA THR A 389 -14.05 7.40 25.32
C THR A 389 -15.52 7.16 25.64
N GLU A 390 -16.40 7.72 24.82
CA GLU A 390 -17.84 7.68 25.06
C GLU A 390 -18.52 6.41 24.55
N ASP A 391 -17.82 5.63 23.72
CA ASP A 391 -18.34 4.37 23.17
C ASP A 391 -18.08 3.15 24.08
N LYS A 392 -17.56 3.38 25.31
CA LYS A 392 -17.23 2.35 26.30
C LYS A 392 -18.35 2.11 27.30
#